data_0fe0384c80e34cf0aea9d45bfd2896d0
#
_entry.id   0fe0384c80e34cf0aea9d45bfd2896d0
#
_cell.length_a   1.000
_cell.length_b   1.000
_cell.length_c   1.000
_cell.angle_alpha   90.00
_cell.angle_beta   90.00
_cell.angle_gamma   90.00
#
_symmetry.space_group_name_H-M   'P 1'
#
loop_
_entity.id
_entity.type
_entity.pdbx_description
1 polymer ?
#
loop_
_entity_poly.entity_id
_entity_poly.type
_entity_poly.pdbx_seq_one_letter_code
_entity_poly.pdbx_strand_id
1 'polypeptide(L)'
;MALTIVWALWAGWSLLGRATPYTLRVLDDSGAPIAAASVDINDSQVGTSAEDGTIEVDWNRSATVLGVSAAGHVPKTVTIAERPDGLFDVVLKARILRGRVVDPGGTPVESASVIAGPATGTTDAEGRISLRGAEPGTVTVSRPAWVPTTFEWDGGVGESVVEIEPFIARAVHITGEAAEEDIDRFFEMAETTELNALMLDLKDESGLVWYDSEHPVAAEVGATRAVYDLSEVAARAEAAELYLIGRLVVFNDPTAAVRKPEMAVLDSATNQPYQANGQYFLDPTDPDARSYGLGLAMEVCEMGVDEVQFDYVRFPDKRTETTTFDGGVSLETRTSTIIGFLEEAVALLHPMGCAVGADVFGFTTAAGTDDGGIGQRWEEVTGVVDVASPMVYPSHYSTGWYGFDNPNDHPGPMVTRALEDGMERLSRNVVVRPWLQDFGYTPEQVRTQIEVAEQFGMGWMLWNATSDVTVDALERE
;
A
#
# COMPACT_ATOMS: atom_id res chain seq x y z
N MET A 1 -28.83 -78.67 44.81
CA MET A 1 -30.01 -77.96 44.28
C MET A 1 -29.89 -76.51 44.69
N ALA A 2 -29.20 -75.70 43.90
CA ALA A 2 -29.21 -74.26 44.03
C ALA A 2 -28.20 -73.67 43.02
N LEU A 3 -28.52 -73.61 41.73
CA LEU A 3 -27.72 -72.92 40.69
C LEU A 3 -28.60 -72.73 39.44
N THR A 4 -29.60 -71.90 39.50
CA THR A 4 -30.35 -71.48 38.31
C THR A 4 -31.25 -70.26 38.55
N ILE A 5 -30.78 -69.16 39.14
CA ILE A 5 -31.52 -67.88 39.16
C ILE A 5 -30.53 -66.73 39.23
N VAL A 6 -29.61 -66.61 38.33
CA VAL A 6 -28.76 -65.36 38.21
C VAL A 6 -28.63 -64.85 36.77
N TRP A 7 -29.23 -65.50 35.79
CA TRP A 7 -29.13 -65.12 34.40
C TRP A 7 -30.31 -64.32 33.83
N ALA A 8 -31.28 -63.97 34.59
CA ALA A 8 -32.49 -63.27 34.10
C ALA A 8 -32.53 -61.74 34.42
N LEU A 9 -31.54 -61.21 35.15
CA LEU A 9 -31.52 -59.79 35.52
C LEU A 9 -30.46 -58.95 34.75
N TRP A 10 -29.64 -59.55 33.87
CA TRP A 10 -28.65 -58.84 33.09
C TRP A 10 -29.07 -58.58 31.65
N ALA A 11 -30.17 -59.10 31.17
CA ALA A 11 -30.69 -58.88 29.81
C ALA A 11 -31.76 -57.74 29.76
N GLY A 12 -32.14 -57.16 30.90
CA GLY A 12 -33.14 -56.09 30.97
C GLY A 12 -32.56 -54.65 30.97
N TRP A 13 -31.27 -54.44 31.11
CA TRP A 13 -30.68 -53.13 31.23
C TRP A 13 -30.00 -52.65 29.94
N SER A 14 -29.95 -53.44 28.89
CA SER A 14 -29.37 -53.02 27.59
C SER A 14 -30.42 -52.54 26.57
N LEU A 15 -31.67 -52.34 26.95
CA LEU A 15 -32.75 -51.84 26.10
C LEU A 15 -33.35 -50.48 26.52
N LEU A 16 -32.82 -49.88 27.58
CA LEU A 16 -33.20 -48.52 27.96
C LEU A 16 -32.22 -47.50 27.33
N GLY A 17 -32.62 -47.00 26.17
CA GLY A 17 -32.13 -45.70 25.69
C GLY A 17 -30.92 -45.71 24.80
N ARG A 18 -30.84 -46.47 23.69
CA ARG A 18 -30.03 -46.03 22.58
C ARG A 18 -30.62 -44.73 22.01
N ALA A 19 -29.95 -43.64 22.25
CA ALA A 19 -30.22 -42.40 21.52
C ALA A 19 -30.23 -42.73 20.02
N THR A 20 -31.22 -42.24 19.32
CA THR A 20 -31.31 -42.47 17.86
C THR A 20 -30.78 -41.23 17.18
N PRO A 21 -29.62 -41.28 16.56
CA PRO A 21 -29.03 -40.08 15.94
C PRO A 21 -29.89 -39.56 14.79
N TYR A 22 -29.78 -38.27 14.54
CA TYR A 22 -30.24 -37.61 13.32
C TYR A 22 -29.12 -36.69 12.80
N THR A 23 -29.12 -36.39 11.51
CA THR A 23 -28.12 -35.54 10.91
C THR A 23 -28.62 -34.11 10.91
N LEU A 24 -27.87 -33.20 11.55
CA LEU A 24 -28.03 -31.75 11.44
C LEU A 24 -27.11 -31.25 10.34
N ARG A 25 -27.60 -30.33 9.50
CA ARG A 25 -26.73 -29.59 8.55
C ARG A 25 -26.87 -28.11 8.82
N VAL A 26 -25.72 -27.47 9.01
CA VAL A 26 -25.60 -26.01 9.19
C VAL A 26 -25.27 -25.35 7.85
N LEU A 27 -26.11 -24.42 7.46
CA LEU A 27 -25.99 -23.67 6.22
C LEU A 27 -25.92 -22.16 6.52
N ASP A 28 -25.30 -21.40 5.65
CA ASP A 28 -25.48 -19.96 5.63
C ASP A 28 -26.77 -19.55 4.91
N ASP A 29 -27.10 -18.26 4.91
CA ASP A 29 -28.30 -17.74 4.25
C ASP A 29 -28.17 -17.63 2.71
N SER A 30 -27.03 -18.04 2.12
CA SER A 30 -26.88 -18.33 0.68
C SER A 30 -27.13 -19.80 0.33
N GLY A 31 -27.26 -20.67 1.35
CA GLY A 31 -27.38 -22.10 1.21
C GLY A 31 -26.06 -22.88 1.17
N ALA A 32 -24.94 -22.21 1.39
CA ALA A 32 -23.63 -22.86 1.47
C ALA A 32 -23.44 -23.55 2.83
N PRO A 33 -22.80 -24.74 2.89
CA PRO A 33 -22.50 -25.42 4.14
C PRO A 33 -21.49 -24.64 4.98
N ILE A 34 -21.69 -24.61 6.30
CA ILE A 34 -20.78 -24.00 7.26
C ILE A 34 -20.02 -25.10 7.98
N ALA A 35 -18.71 -25.16 7.77
CA ALA A 35 -17.80 -26.03 8.51
C ALA A 35 -17.50 -25.46 9.90
N ALA A 36 -17.13 -26.33 10.85
CA ALA A 36 -16.76 -25.99 12.21
C ALA A 36 -17.79 -25.15 13.00
N ALA A 37 -19.07 -25.15 12.58
CA ALA A 37 -20.12 -24.53 13.36
C ALA A 37 -20.32 -25.30 14.67
N SER A 38 -20.27 -24.60 15.81
CA SER A 38 -20.53 -25.20 17.13
C SER A 38 -22.00 -25.50 17.29
N VAL A 39 -22.31 -26.71 17.79
CA VAL A 39 -23.64 -27.14 18.09
C VAL A 39 -23.76 -27.52 19.59
N ASP A 40 -24.66 -26.84 20.27
CA ASP A 40 -24.98 -27.07 21.66
C ASP A 40 -26.38 -27.69 21.80
N ILE A 41 -26.57 -28.60 22.74
CA ILE A 41 -27.88 -29.15 23.11
C ILE A 41 -28.14 -28.85 24.57
N ASN A 42 -29.22 -28.12 24.84
CA ASN A 42 -29.61 -27.72 26.20
C ASN A 42 -28.40 -27.16 26.97
N ASP A 43 -27.68 -26.18 26.33
CA ASP A 43 -26.48 -25.50 26.82
C ASP A 43 -25.25 -26.41 27.03
N SER A 44 -25.23 -27.58 26.42
CA SER A 44 -24.07 -28.48 26.45
C SER A 44 -23.54 -28.70 25.03
N GLN A 45 -22.26 -28.37 24.79
CA GLN A 45 -21.65 -28.55 23.49
C GLN A 45 -21.54 -30.03 23.12
N VAL A 46 -22.03 -30.40 21.94
CA VAL A 46 -22.01 -31.77 21.41
C VAL A 46 -20.99 -31.97 20.32
N GLY A 47 -20.54 -30.92 19.68
CA GLY A 47 -19.51 -30.98 18.65
C GLY A 47 -19.53 -29.81 17.67
N THR A 48 -18.85 -30.01 16.55
CA THR A 48 -18.79 -29.04 15.45
C THR A 48 -19.14 -29.73 14.13
N SER A 49 -19.71 -28.97 13.19
CA SER A 49 -20.02 -29.45 11.83
C SER A 49 -18.77 -29.79 11.01
N ALA A 50 -18.90 -30.81 10.15
CA ALA A 50 -17.89 -31.19 9.16
C ALA A 50 -17.82 -30.20 8.00
N GLU A 51 -16.93 -30.45 6.99
CA GLU A 51 -16.75 -29.58 5.82
C GLU A 51 -18.03 -29.40 4.98
N ASP A 52 -18.91 -30.41 4.95
CA ASP A 52 -20.22 -30.38 4.27
C ASP A 52 -21.34 -29.77 5.16
N GLY A 53 -20.98 -29.19 6.30
CA GLY A 53 -21.88 -28.58 7.25
C GLY A 53 -22.62 -29.58 8.13
N THR A 54 -22.38 -30.90 8.00
CA THR A 54 -23.16 -31.93 8.75
C THR A 54 -22.55 -32.26 10.10
N ILE A 55 -23.42 -32.67 11.05
CA ILE A 55 -23.05 -33.23 12.34
C ILE A 55 -24.11 -34.22 12.78
N GLU A 56 -23.70 -35.37 13.33
CA GLU A 56 -24.61 -36.36 13.96
C GLU A 56 -24.95 -35.90 15.38
N VAL A 57 -26.25 -35.87 15.69
CA VAL A 57 -26.80 -35.42 16.97
C VAL A 57 -27.68 -36.49 17.54
N ASP A 58 -27.45 -36.85 18.82
CA ASP A 58 -28.23 -37.84 19.53
C ASP A 58 -29.58 -37.29 19.98
N TRP A 59 -30.67 -37.98 19.63
CA TRP A 59 -32.03 -37.68 20.10
C TRP A 59 -32.38 -38.44 21.37
N ASN A 60 -32.66 -37.73 22.47
CA ASN A 60 -32.97 -38.32 23.78
C ASN A 60 -34.46 -38.38 24.13
N ARG A 61 -35.39 -38.27 23.16
CA ARG A 61 -36.85 -38.34 23.28
C ARG A 61 -37.53 -37.21 24.05
N SER A 62 -36.87 -36.11 24.33
CA SER A 62 -37.48 -34.91 24.91
C SER A 62 -37.27 -33.71 23.95
N ALA A 63 -38.08 -32.66 24.12
CA ALA A 63 -37.86 -31.42 23.40
C ALA A 63 -36.41 -30.95 23.60
N THR A 64 -35.74 -30.66 22.50
CA THR A 64 -34.32 -30.31 22.48
C THR A 64 -34.16 -28.86 22.03
N VAL A 65 -33.41 -28.09 22.79
CA VAL A 65 -32.99 -26.73 22.38
C VAL A 65 -31.62 -26.84 21.79
N LEU A 66 -31.51 -26.53 20.50
CA LEU A 66 -30.25 -26.44 19.79
C LEU A 66 -29.76 -25.01 19.80
N GLY A 67 -28.57 -24.78 20.32
CA GLY A 67 -27.77 -23.59 20.03
C GLY A 67 -26.82 -23.88 18.87
N VAL A 68 -26.81 -23.06 17.85
CA VAL A 68 -25.89 -23.20 16.72
C VAL A 68 -25.21 -21.86 16.50
N SER A 69 -23.88 -21.88 16.50
CA SER A 69 -23.05 -20.69 16.28
C SER A 69 -21.88 -20.99 15.35
N ALA A 70 -21.47 -20.00 14.59
CA ALA A 70 -20.32 -20.07 13.72
C ALA A 70 -19.67 -18.70 13.59
N ALA A 71 -18.38 -18.69 13.32
CA ALA A 71 -17.62 -17.48 13.02
C ALA A 71 -18.31 -16.66 11.91
N GLY A 72 -18.36 -15.35 12.06
CA GLY A 72 -18.99 -14.46 11.08
C GLY A 72 -20.51 -14.58 10.91
N HIS A 73 -21.20 -15.33 11.79
CA HIS A 73 -22.65 -15.54 11.71
C HIS A 73 -23.37 -15.17 13.01
N VAL A 74 -24.64 -14.82 12.87
CA VAL A 74 -25.53 -14.57 14.01
C VAL A 74 -25.90 -15.91 14.61
N PRO A 75 -25.62 -16.19 15.92
CA PRO A 75 -26.01 -17.41 16.57
C PRO A 75 -27.54 -17.61 16.51
N LYS A 76 -27.98 -18.87 16.40
CA LYS A 76 -29.37 -19.20 16.30
C LYS A 76 -29.73 -20.30 17.30
N THR A 77 -30.83 -20.09 17.99
CA THR A 77 -31.46 -21.13 18.85
C THR A 77 -32.70 -21.68 18.16
N VAL A 78 -32.80 -23.03 18.12
CA VAL A 78 -33.93 -23.74 17.52
C VAL A 78 -34.46 -24.77 18.51
N THR A 79 -35.75 -24.74 18.76
CA THR A 79 -36.40 -25.78 19.59
C THR A 79 -36.96 -26.86 18.67
N ILE A 80 -36.54 -28.11 18.89
CA ILE A 80 -37.03 -29.30 18.19
C ILE A 80 -37.94 -30.05 19.14
N ALA A 81 -39.23 -30.07 18.84
CA ALA A 81 -40.24 -30.75 19.69
C ALA A 81 -40.33 -32.27 19.41
N GLU A 82 -40.09 -32.68 18.17
CA GLU A 82 -40.12 -34.06 17.69
C GLU A 82 -38.85 -34.38 16.91
N ARG A 83 -38.39 -35.63 16.94
CA ARG A 83 -37.18 -36.06 16.20
C ARG A 83 -37.36 -35.78 14.71
N PRO A 84 -36.40 -35.09 14.08
CA PRO A 84 -36.41 -34.89 12.63
C PRO A 84 -36.28 -36.22 11.87
N ASP A 85 -37.03 -36.37 10.77
CA ASP A 85 -36.85 -37.46 9.84
C ASP A 85 -35.78 -37.11 8.79
N GLY A 86 -34.59 -37.72 8.91
CA GLY A 86 -33.46 -37.50 8.00
C GLY A 86 -32.63 -36.27 8.33
N LEU A 87 -32.33 -35.45 7.30
CA LEU A 87 -31.48 -34.28 7.41
C LEU A 87 -32.29 -33.08 7.94
N PHE A 88 -31.77 -32.40 8.96
CA PHE A 88 -32.36 -31.19 9.51
C PHE A 88 -31.46 -29.95 9.26
N ASP A 89 -31.96 -29.02 8.48
CA ASP A 89 -31.18 -27.81 8.10
C ASP A 89 -31.38 -26.67 9.12
N VAL A 90 -30.28 -26.13 9.62
CA VAL A 90 -30.26 -24.88 10.38
C VAL A 90 -29.51 -23.82 9.57
N VAL A 91 -30.23 -22.77 9.19
CA VAL A 91 -29.67 -21.66 8.43
C VAL A 91 -29.29 -20.56 9.41
N LEU A 92 -27.99 -20.17 9.38
CA LEU A 92 -27.43 -19.01 10.08
C LEU A 92 -27.37 -17.80 9.14
N LYS A 93 -27.68 -16.63 9.66
CA LYS A 93 -27.47 -15.37 8.91
C LYS A 93 -26.05 -14.90 9.08
N ALA A 94 -25.38 -14.59 7.98
CA ALA A 94 -24.09 -13.93 8.05
C ALA A 94 -24.22 -12.55 8.73
N ARG A 95 -23.23 -12.19 9.55
CA ARG A 95 -23.07 -10.80 9.99
C ARG A 95 -22.52 -9.99 8.83
N ILE A 96 -22.93 -8.75 8.76
CA ILE A 96 -22.46 -7.82 7.73
C ILE A 96 -22.04 -6.54 8.43
N LEU A 97 -20.73 -6.25 8.40
CA LEU A 97 -20.19 -4.94 8.75
C LEU A 97 -20.47 -4.01 7.58
N ARG A 98 -21.14 -2.89 7.84
CA ARG A 98 -21.28 -1.79 6.91
C ARG A 98 -20.57 -0.57 7.46
N GLY A 99 -19.82 0.11 6.61
CA GLY A 99 -19.11 1.30 7.02
C GLY A 99 -18.80 2.22 5.87
N ARG A 100 -18.34 3.41 6.22
CA ARG A 100 -17.80 4.40 5.33
C ARG A 100 -16.49 4.93 5.91
N VAL A 101 -15.43 4.92 5.12
CA VAL A 101 -14.12 5.49 5.48
C VAL A 101 -14.01 6.88 4.85
N VAL A 102 -13.61 7.84 5.66
CA VAL A 102 -13.46 9.25 5.24
C VAL A 102 -12.14 9.81 5.79
N ASP A 103 -11.67 10.90 5.16
CA ASP A 103 -10.60 11.72 5.71
C ASP A 103 -11.12 12.72 6.77
N PRO A 104 -10.27 13.49 7.46
CA PRO A 104 -10.67 14.50 8.43
C PRO A 104 -11.57 15.62 7.85
N GLY A 105 -11.52 15.83 6.53
CA GLY A 105 -12.41 16.75 5.80
C GLY A 105 -13.78 16.15 5.46
N GLY A 106 -13.98 14.86 5.73
CA GLY A 106 -15.19 14.11 5.38
C GLY A 106 -15.21 13.62 3.92
N THR A 107 -14.09 13.73 3.19
CA THR A 107 -13.96 13.21 1.83
C THR A 107 -13.88 11.68 1.87
N PRO A 108 -14.58 10.96 0.97
CA PRO A 108 -14.49 9.51 0.91
C PRO A 108 -13.06 9.03 0.64
N VAL A 109 -12.63 7.98 1.34
CA VAL A 109 -11.35 7.31 1.10
C VAL A 109 -11.60 6.00 0.36
N GLU A 110 -11.22 5.97 -0.91
CA GLU A 110 -11.27 4.78 -1.77
C GLU A 110 -10.09 3.84 -1.48
N SER A 111 -10.28 2.56 -1.74
CA SER A 111 -9.24 1.51 -1.63
C SER A 111 -8.64 1.34 -0.21
N ALA A 112 -9.32 1.82 0.83
CA ALA A 112 -8.93 1.52 2.20
C ALA A 112 -9.25 0.05 2.52
N SER A 113 -8.27 -0.68 3.01
CA SER A 113 -8.42 -2.06 3.48
C SER A 113 -9.16 -2.07 4.82
N VAL A 114 -10.16 -2.95 4.94
CA VAL A 114 -10.92 -3.14 6.19
C VAL A 114 -10.88 -4.61 6.56
N ILE A 115 -10.45 -4.92 7.78
CA ILE A 115 -10.32 -6.27 8.32
C ILE A 115 -11.19 -6.40 9.57
N ALA A 116 -12.12 -7.38 9.58
CA ALA A 116 -13.03 -7.65 10.68
C ALA A 116 -13.09 -9.16 10.98
N GLY A 117 -12.15 -9.65 11.79
CA GLY A 117 -11.90 -11.08 11.97
C GLY A 117 -11.42 -11.72 10.65
N PRO A 118 -12.08 -12.79 10.15
CA PRO A 118 -11.68 -13.42 8.89
C PRO A 118 -12.16 -12.66 7.65
N ALA A 119 -13.06 -11.70 7.78
CA ALA A 119 -13.61 -10.94 6.66
C ALA A 119 -12.70 -9.74 6.33
N THR A 120 -12.34 -9.64 5.06
CA THR A 120 -11.51 -8.56 4.53
C THR A 120 -12.13 -7.98 3.27
N GLY A 121 -11.84 -6.73 2.97
CA GLY A 121 -12.24 -6.06 1.73
C GLY A 121 -11.73 -4.65 1.67
N THR A 122 -12.01 -3.96 0.56
CA THR A 122 -11.60 -2.58 0.31
C THR A 122 -12.81 -1.69 0.08
N THR A 123 -12.67 -0.41 0.42
CA THR A 123 -13.71 0.60 0.19
C THR A 123 -13.84 0.95 -1.30
N ASP A 124 -15.06 1.29 -1.71
CA ASP A 124 -15.37 1.81 -3.06
C ASP A 124 -15.01 3.31 -3.19
N ALA A 125 -15.25 3.89 -4.37
CA ALA A 125 -14.98 5.30 -4.66
C ALA A 125 -15.76 6.29 -3.77
N GLU A 126 -16.87 5.86 -3.17
CA GLU A 126 -17.62 6.62 -2.17
C GLU A 126 -17.17 6.29 -0.71
N GLY A 127 -16.05 5.59 -0.55
CA GLY A 127 -15.51 5.18 0.73
C GLY A 127 -16.31 4.09 1.44
N ARG A 128 -17.28 3.44 0.79
CA ARG A 128 -18.19 2.48 1.40
C ARG A 128 -17.61 1.08 1.42
N ILE A 129 -17.94 0.35 2.48
CA ILE A 129 -17.59 -1.07 2.65
C ILE A 129 -18.80 -1.88 3.12
N SER A 130 -18.91 -3.11 2.65
CA SER A 130 -19.88 -4.09 3.12
C SER A 130 -19.22 -5.46 3.22
N LEU A 131 -18.77 -5.84 4.42
CA LEU A 131 -18.08 -7.11 4.69
C LEU A 131 -19.06 -8.14 5.21
N ARG A 132 -19.32 -9.18 4.41
CA ARG A 132 -20.09 -10.35 4.82
C ARG A 132 -19.20 -11.33 5.57
N GLY A 133 -19.70 -11.88 6.67
CA GLY A 133 -18.95 -12.82 7.51
C GLY A 133 -18.02 -12.12 8.51
N ALA A 134 -18.21 -10.83 8.75
CA ALA A 134 -17.44 -10.09 9.75
C ALA A 134 -17.69 -10.59 11.17
N GLU A 135 -16.66 -10.55 12.01
CA GLU A 135 -16.76 -10.90 13.42
C GLU A 135 -16.79 -9.66 14.32
N PRO A 136 -17.60 -9.67 15.40
CA PRO A 136 -17.51 -8.63 16.42
C PRO A 136 -16.13 -8.60 17.06
N GLY A 137 -15.66 -7.42 17.39
CA GLY A 137 -14.34 -7.16 17.97
C GLY A 137 -13.63 -6.01 17.26
N THR A 138 -12.32 -6.01 17.36
CA THR A 138 -11.48 -4.97 16.75
C THR A 138 -11.52 -5.07 15.21
N VAL A 139 -11.88 -3.98 14.57
CA VAL A 139 -11.82 -3.79 13.13
C VAL A 139 -10.64 -2.88 12.81
N THR A 140 -9.80 -3.32 11.89
CA THR A 140 -8.66 -2.52 11.41
C THR A 140 -8.99 -1.89 10.06
N VAL A 141 -8.70 -0.61 9.93
CA VAL A 141 -8.79 0.15 8.68
C VAL A 141 -7.42 0.71 8.36
N SER A 142 -6.91 0.43 7.17
CA SER A 142 -5.60 0.89 6.72
C SER A 142 -5.61 1.23 5.23
N ARG A 143 -4.73 2.14 4.84
CA ARG A 143 -4.40 2.44 3.45
C ARG A 143 -2.92 2.75 3.38
N PRO A 144 -2.18 2.31 2.35
CA PRO A 144 -0.78 2.69 2.16
C PRO A 144 -0.60 4.22 2.19
N ALA A 145 0.45 4.72 2.84
CA ALA A 145 0.72 6.13 3.11
C ALA A 145 -0.30 6.87 4.02
N TRP A 146 -1.15 6.12 4.74
CA TRP A 146 -2.11 6.66 5.70
C TRP A 146 -1.90 6.03 7.07
N VAL A 147 -2.31 6.74 8.13
CA VAL A 147 -2.24 6.23 9.51
C VAL A 147 -3.31 5.16 9.71
N PRO A 148 -2.94 3.91 10.02
CA PRO A 148 -3.91 2.86 10.30
C PRO A 148 -4.74 3.18 11.55
N THR A 149 -6.02 2.85 11.50
CA THR A 149 -6.93 3.08 12.63
C THR A 149 -7.66 1.80 13.01
N THR A 150 -8.11 1.70 14.27
CA THR A 150 -8.90 0.58 14.75
C THR A 150 -10.13 1.08 15.50
N PHE A 151 -11.22 0.29 15.44
CA PHE A 151 -12.40 0.54 16.27
C PHE A 151 -13.06 -0.79 16.68
N GLU A 152 -13.84 -0.76 17.77
CA GLU A 152 -14.59 -1.91 18.24
C GLU A 152 -15.97 -1.98 17.58
N TRP A 153 -16.27 -3.08 16.92
CA TRP A 153 -17.58 -3.38 16.36
C TRP A 153 -18.31 -4.45 17.18
N ASP A 154 -19.51 -4.16 17.60
CA ASP A 154 -20.34 -5.06 18.46
C ASP A 154 -21.12 -6.13 17.67
N GLY A 155 -20.98 -6.17 16.34
CA GLY A 155 -21.76 -7.07 15.48
C GLY A 155 -23.15 -6.54 15.10
N GLY A 156 -23.45 -5.28 15.43
CA GLY A 156 -24.72 -4.62 15.11
C GLY A 156 -24.91 -4.33 13.63
N VAL A 157 -26.14 -3.92 13.26
CA VAL A 157 -26.54 -3.67 11.86
C VAL A 157 -26.37 -2.20 11.42
N GLY A 158 -25.83 -1.33 12.29
CA GLY A 158 -25.57 0.07 11.98
C GLY A 158 -24.45 0.24 10.94
N GLU A 159 -24.38 1.43 10.34
CA GLU A 159 -23.26 1.86 9.52
C GLU A 159 -22.25 2.57 10.41
N SER A 160 -20.97 2.15 10.34
CA SER A 160 -19.86 2.79 11.03
C SER A 160 -19.21 3.82 10.11
N VAL A 161 -18.96 5.04 10.60
CA VAL A 161 -18.12 6.02 9.90
C VAL A 161 -16.77 6.03 10.59
N VAL A 162 -15.73 5.79 9.81
CA VAL A 162 -14.34 5.69 10.29
C VAL A 162 -13.52 6.76 9.61
N GLU A 163 -12.82 7.56 10.40
CA GLU A 163 -11.89 8.57 9.91
C GLU A 163 -10.48 7.99 9.93
N ILE A 164 -9.76 8.15 8.83
CA ILE A 164 -8.33 7.90 8.71
C ILE A 164 -7.66 9.13 8.13
N GLU A 165 -6.40 9.37 8.48
CA GLU A 165 -5.66 10.54 8.03
C GLU A 165 -4.40 10.16 7.24
N PRO A 166 -3.97 10.98 6.27
CA PRO A 166 -2.69 10.80 5.59
C PRO A 166 -1.53 10.78 6.58
N PHE A 167 -0.53 9.95 6.34
CA PHE A 167 0.72 10.05 7.08
C PHE A 167 1.52 11.29 6.60
N ILE A 168 1.73 12.23 7.51
CA ILE A 168 2.45 13.49 7.23
C ILE A 168 3.95 13.24 7.39
N ALA A 169 4.61 12.71 6.36
CA ALA A 169 6.03 12.44 6.41
C ALA A 169 6.86 13.73 6.20
N ARG A 170 7.85 13.92 7.05
CA ARG A 170 8.88 14.97 6.99
C ARG A 170 10.22 14.27 6.85
N ALA A 171 10.80 14.30 5.65
CA ALA A 171 11.97 13.50 5.30
C ALA A 171 13.10 14.31 4.70
N VAL A 172 14.30 13.76 4.77
CA VAL A 172 15.48 14.23 4.06
C VAL A 172 15.99 13.17 3.12
N HIS A 173 16.57 13.58 1.98
CA HIS A 173 17.16 12.69 1.00
C HIS A 173 18.51 12.17 1.49
N ILE A 174 18.69 10.86 1.45
CA ILE A 174 19.91 10.15 1.84
C ILE A 174 20.42 9.39 0.62
N THR A 175 21.52 9.87 0.03
CA THR A 175 22.18 9.15 -1.07
C THR A 175 22.83 7.86 -0.57
N GLY A 176 23.08 6.90 -1.48
CA GLY A 176 23.80 5.69 -1.14
C GLY A 176 25.20 5.94 -0.59
N GLU A 177 25.92 6.95 -1.12
CA GLU A 177 27.24 7.37 -0.61
C GLU A 177 27.13 7.96 0.79
N ALA A 178 26.16 8.79 1.07
CA ALA A 178 25.95 9.37 2.41
C ALA A 178 25.60 8.30 3.44
N ALA A 179 24.80 7.29 3.04
CA ALA A 179 24.49 6.15 3.88
C ALA A 179 25.72 5.26 4.14
N GLU A 180 26.58 5.05 3.12
CA GLU A 180 27.87 4.34 3.25
C GLU A 180 28.83 5.06 4.22
N GLU A 181 28.85 6.40 4.17
CA GLU A 181 29.73 7.21 5.01
C GLU A 181 29.27 7.21 6.47
N ASP A 182 28.01 7.54 6.74
CA ASP A 182 27.47 7.66 8.10
C ASP A 182 25.93 7.68 8.08
N ILE A 183 25.27 6.52 8.04
CA ILE A 183 23.82 6.45 8.12
C ILE A 183 23.30 6.84 9.53
N ASP A 184 24.11 6.67 10.58
CA ASP A 184 23.71 6.96 11.96
C ASP A 184 23.37 8.42 12.16
N ARG A 185 24.07 9.33 11.48
CA ARG A 185 23.79 10.78 11.56
C ARG A 185 22.36 11.16 11.19
N PHE A 186 21.71 10.42 10.28
CA PHE A 186 20.35 10.70 9.88
C PHE A 186 19.32 10.22 10.90
N PHE A 187 19.60 9.11 11.57
CA PHE A 187 18.81 8.67 12.72
C PHE A 187 18.95 9.65 13.90
N GLU A 188 20.18 10.09 14.22
CA GLU A 188 20.41 11.10 15.26
C GLU A 188 19.75 12.46 14.91
N MET A 189 19.71 12.80 13.61
CA MET A 189 19.00 13.99 13.14
C MET A 189 17.48 13.85 13.39
N ALA A 190 16.90 12.70 13.08
CA ALA A 190 15.48 12.44 13.33
C ALA A 190 15.15 12.44 14.83
N GLU A 191 16.05 11.97 15.71
CA GLU A 191 15.86 12.02 17.18
C GLU A 191 15.84 13.44 17.75
N THR A 192 16.40 14.42 17.04
CA THR A 192 16.64 15.78 17.55
C THR A 192 15.89 16.88 16.80
N THR A 193 15.13 16.50 15.77
CA THR A 193 14.39 17.44 14.90
C THR A 193 12.99 16.91 14.61
N GLU A 194 12.19 17.71 13.88
CA GLU A 194 10.84 17.38 13.45
C GLU A 194 10.72 16.25 12.40
N LEU A 195 11.84 15.63 12.00
CA LEU A 195 11.84 14.52 11.03
C LEU A 195 11.16 13.29 11.62
N ASN A 196 10.25 12.69 10.87
CA ASN A 196 9.58 11.44 11.21
C ASN A 196 9.65 10.39 10.08
N ALA A 197 10.46 10.69 9.07
CA ALA A 197 10.69 9.81 7.93
C ALA A 197 12.12 9.97 7.40
N LEU A 198 12.65 8.90 6.79
CA LEU A 198 13.92 8.91 6.07
C LEU A 198 13.65 8.51 4.62
N MET A 199 14.27 9.24 3.66
CA MET A 199 14.22 8.92 2.25
C MET A 199 15.59 8.42 1.81
N LEU A 200 15.69 7.12 1.52
CA LEU A 200 16.95 6.45 1.21
C LEU A 200 17.03 6.07 -0.27
N ASP A 201 18.11 6.43 -0.95
CA ASP A 201 18.39 5.92 -2.29
C ASP A 201 18.65 4.42 -2.27
N LEU A 202 17.76 3.65 -2.88
CA LEU A 202 17.91 2.21 -3.09
C LEU A 202 18.50 1.92 -4.46
N LYS A 203 18.17 2.73 -5.46
CA LYS A 203 18.79 2.76 -6.79
C LYS A 203 18.82 4.22 -7.29
N ASP A 204 19.99 4.69 -7.64
CA ASP A 204 20.23 6.09 -8.05
C ASP A 204 20.36 6.29 -9.57
N GLU A 205 20.67 7.53 -10.00
CA GLU A 205 20.83 7.95 -11.39
C GLU A 205 22.04 7.32 -12.10
N SER A 206 22.97 6.71 -11.36
CA SER A 206 24.07 5.93 -11.95
C SER A 206 23.64 4.53 -12.36
N GLY A 207 22.46 4.11 -11.96
CA GLY A 207 21.93 2.77 -12.11
C GLY A 207 22.49 1.78 -11.07
N LEU A 208 23.17 2.28 -10.01
CA LEU A 208 23.67 1.43 -8.92
C LEU A 208 22.54 1.15 -7.94
N VAL A 209 22.49 -0.11 -7.49
CA VAL A 209 21.61 -0.61 -6.43
C VAL A 209 22.44 -0.70 -5.15
N TRP A 210 22.05 0.05 -4.12
CA TRP A 210 22.87 0.33 -2.95
C TRP A 210 22.72 -0.72 -1.80
N TYR A 211 21.82 -1.67 -1.93
CA TYR A 211 21.60 -2.79 -1.02
C TYR A 211 21.96 -4.14 -1.69
N ASP A 212 22.01 -5.21 -0.93
CA ASP A 212 22.33 -6.57 -1.43
C ASP A 212 21.11 -7.17 -2.17
N SER A 213 20.91 -6.68 -3.40
CA SER A 213 19.81 -7.14 -4.27
C SER A 213 20.11 -8.51 -4.86
N GLU A 214 19.13 -9.40 -4.81
CA GLU A 214 19.13 -10.71 -5.46
C GLU A 214 18.52 -10.66 -6.88
N HIS A 215 18.11 -9.48 -7.36
CA HIS A 215 17.46 -9.33 -8.65
C HIS A 215 18.39 -9.75 -9.80
N PRO A 216 17.95 -10.69 -10.69
CA PRO A 216 18.83 -11.27 -11.70
C PRO A 216 19.42 -10.24 -12.68
N VAL A 217 18.65 -9.21 -13.06
CA VAL A 217 19.15 -8.15 -13.95
C VAL A 217 20.20 -7.31 -13.25
N ALA A 218 20.03 -6.93 -11.98
CA ALA A 218 21.02 -6.19 -11.21
C ALA A 218 22.36 -6.95 -11.13
N ALA A 219 22.28 -8.26 -10.88
CA ALA A 219 23.46 -9.14 -10.85
C ALA A 219 24.12 -9.24 -12.25
N GLU A 220 23.33 -9.45 -13.32
CA GLU A 220 23.83 -9.59 -14.69
C GLU A 220 24.55 -8.32 -15.17
N VAL A 221 23.98 -7.14 -14.91
CA VAL A 221 24.59 -5.87 -15.29
C VAL A 221 25.63 -5.36 -14.28
N GLY A 222 25.83 -6.07 -13.16
CA GLY A 222 26.75 -5.66 -12.10
C GLY A 222 26.38 -4.31 -11.49
N ALA A 223 25.09 -4.08 -11.28
CA ALA A 223 24.56 -2.85 -10.68
C ALA A 223 24.67 -2.85 -9.16
N THR A 224 24.67 -4.03 -8.52
CA THR A 224 24.67 -4.14 -7.05
C THR A 224 25.95 -3.61 -6.42
N ARG A 225 25.78 -2.63 -5.54
CA ARG A 225 26.79 -2.08 -4.65
C ARG A 225 26.24 -2.04 -3.24
N ALA A 226 26.21 -3.20 -2.58
CA ALA A 226 25.69 -3.34 -1.23
C ALA A 226 26.56 -2.57 -0.23
N VAL A 227 26.11 -1.44 0.27
CA VAL A 227 26.80 -0.60 1.24
C VAL A 227 26.13 -0.61 2.60
N TYR A 228 24.88 -1.04 2.65
CA TYR A 228 24.10 -1.24 3.89
C TYR A 228 23.20 -2.48 3.76
N ASP A 229 22.84 -3.06 4.90
CA ASP A 229 21.79 -4.07 5.02
C ASP A 229 20.44 -3.36 5.12
N LEU A 230 19.63 -3.42 4.06
CA LEU A 230 18.35 -2.72 4.00
C LEU A 230 17.37 -3.25 5.05
N SER A 231 17.36 -4.55 5.32
CA SER A 231 16.47 -5.13 6.33
C SER A 231 16.84 -4.67 7.75
N GLU A 232 18.14 -4.48 8.03
CA GLU A 232 18.59 -3.90 9.30
C GLU A 232 18.19 -2.43 9.41
N VAL A 233 18.34 -1.66 8.33
CA VAL A 233 17.92 -0.24 8.29
C VAL A 233 16.41 -0.12 8.49
N ALA A 234 15.59 -0.96 7.82
CA ALA A 234 14.15 -0.98 7.95
C ALA A 234 13.71 -1.34 9.39
N ALA A 235 14.28 -2.40 9.97
CA ALA A 235 14.00 -2.77 11.36
C ALA A 235 14.39 -1.66 12.36
N ARG A 236 15.47 -0.95 12.09
CA ARG A 236 15.89 0.20 12.91
C ARG A 236 14.95 1.38 12.76
N ALA A 237 14.48 1.67 11.55
CA ALA A 237 13.49 2.72 11.29
C ALA A 237 12.17 2.40 12.01
N GLU A 238 11.68 1.17 11.92
CA GLU A 238 10.50 0.70 12.65
C GLU A 238 10.67 0.87 14.18
N ALA A 239 11.82 0.47 14.73
CA ALA A 239 12.10 0.59 16.16
C ALA A 239 12.21 2.04 16.64
N ALA A 240 12.56 2.98 15.75
CA ALA A 240 12.63 4.42 15.99
C ALA A 240 11.30 5.14 15.63
N GLU A 241 10.26 4.41 15.24
CA GLU A 241 8.97 4.95 14.77
C GLU A 241 9.11 5.90 13.56
N LEU A 242 10.12 5.66 12.71
CA LEU A 242 10.39 6.42 11.50
C LEU A 242 9.82 5.71 10.27
N TYR A 243 9.13 6.45 9.41
CA TYR A 243 8.64 5.99 8.12
C TYR A 243 9.79 5.91 7.11
N LEU A 244 10.02 4.73 6.52
CA LEU A 244 11.12 4.51 5.58
C LEU A 244 10.64 4.57 4.14
N ILE A 245 11.09 5.60 3.42
CA ILE A 245 10.82 5.79 2.00
C ILE A 245 12.03 5.33 1.19
N GLY A 246 11.84 4.36 0.32
CA GLY A 246 12.87 3.87 -0.58
C GLY A 246 12.75 4.49 -1.97
N ARG A 247 13.73 5.33 -2.37
CA ARG A 247 13.76 5.94 -3.70
C ARG A 247 14.38 4.98 -4.71
N LEU A 248 13.65 4.72 -5.80
CA LEU A 248 14.10 3.93 -6.94
C LEU A 248 14.06 4.77 -8.22
N VAL A 249 15.23 5.07 -8.78
CA VAL A 249 15.36 5.65 -10.11
C VAL A 249 15.09 4.56 -11.15
N VAL A 250 13.99 4.70 -11.93
CA VAL A 250 13.49 3.62 -12.78
C VAL A 250 14.15 3.60 -14.14
N PHE A 251 13.84 4.60 -14.97
CA PHE A 251 14.23 4.56 -16.39
C PHE A 251 15.54 5.29 -16.72
N ASN A 252 16.05 6.18 -15.87
CA ASN A 252 17.40 6.70 -16.04
C ASN A 252 18.40 5.69 -15.45
N ASP A 253 18.99 4.85 -16.29
CA ASP A 253 19.88 3.78 -15.87
C ASP A 253 21.01 3.58 -16.88
N PRO A 254 22.14 4.29 -16.73
CA PRO A 254 23.29 4.11 -17.59
C PRO A 254 23.95 2.74 -17.46
N THR A 255 23.85 2.11 -16.29
CA THR A 255 24.47 0.80 -16.02
C THR A 255 23.76 -0.30 -16.81
N ALA A 256 22.43 -0.39 -16.72
CA ALA A 256 21.66 -1.36 -17.45
C ALA A 256 21.56 -1.01 -18.95
N ALA A 257 21.31 0.23 -19.31
CA ALA A 257 21.17 0.64 -20.72
C ALA A 257 22.40 0.32 -21.56
N VAL A 258 23.61 0.47 -21.03
CA VAL A 258 24.86 0.15 -21.76
C VAL A 258 25.11 -1.34 -21.83
N ARG A 259 24.76 -2.11 -20.81
CA ARG A 259 25.05 -3.55 -20.73
C ARG A 259 23.94 -4.44 -21.28
N LYS A 260 22.71 -3.93 -21.33
CA LYS A 260 21.52 -4.55 -21.92
C LYS A 260 20.85 -3.58 -22.91
N PRO A 261 21.52 -3.26 -24.04
CA PRO A 261 21.00 -2.30 -24.99
C PRO A 261 19.64 -2.68 -25.60
N GLU A 262 19.22 -3.92 -25.48
CA GLU A 262 17.88 -4.39 -25.85
C GLU A 262 16.78 -3.79 -24.99
N MET A 263 17.08 -3.35 -23.76
CA MET A 263 16.15 -2.67 -22.87
C MET A 263 16.25 -1.14 -22.96
N ALA A 264 17.15 -0.62 -23.76
CA ALA A 264 17.49 0.82 -23.77
C ALA A 264 16.73 1.59 -24.84
N VAL A 265 16.48 2.86 -24.59
CA VAL A 265 16.14 3.82 -25.64
C VAL A 265 17.29 3.89 -26.64
N LEU A 266 17.01 3.74 -27.93
CA LEU A 266 18.05 3.66 -28.98
C LEU A 266 18.11 4.90 -29.85
N ASP A 267 19.30 5.18 -30.39
CA ASP A 267 19.51 6.07 -31.52
C ASP A 267 19.50 5.23 -32.82
N SER A 268 18.48 5.41 -33.64
CA SER A 268 18.31 4.67 -34.91
C SER A 268 19.43 4.96 -35.95
N ALA A 269 20.17 6.04 -35.83
CA ALA A 269 21.28 6.34 -36.72
C ALA A 269 22.54 5.50 -36.41
N THR A 270 22.72 5.13 -35.14
CA THR A 270 23.91 4.39 -34.67
C THR A 270 23.56 2.97 -34.19
N ASN A 271 22.30 2.72 -33.91
CA ASN A 271 21.80 1.51 -33.25
C ASN A 271 22.49 1.24 -31.90
N GLN A 272 22.77 2.32 -31.16
CA GLN A 272 23.36 2.29 -29.82
C GLN A 272 22.40 2.93 -28.83
N PRO A 273 22.56 2.68 -27.51
CA PRO A 273 21.81 3.37 -26.48
C PRO A 273 21.89 4.89 -26.65
N TYR A 274 20.72 5.54 -26.69
CA TYR A 274 20.61 6.97 -26.84
C TYR A 274 21.06 7.70 -25.57
N GLN A 275 21.92 8.70 -25.74
CA GLN A 275 22.41 9.53 -24.65
C GLN A 275 21.75 10.91 -24.67
N ALA A 276 21.01 11.26 -23.63
CA ALA A 276 20.44 12.58 -23.41
C ALA A 276 21.20 13.30 -22.29
N ASN A 277 22.00 14.34 -22.62
CA ASN A 277 22.77 15.13 -21.64
C ASN A 277 23.65 14.29 -20.69
N GLY A 278 24.26 13.23 -21.17
CA GLY A 278 25.09 12.35 -20.36
C GLY A 278 24.30 11.23 -19.66
N GLN A 279 22.99 11.27 -19.72
CA GLN A 279 22.11 10.24 -19.16
C GLN A 279 21.72 9.20 -20.21
N TYR A 280 21.58 7.96 -19.80
CA TYR A 280 21.05 6.88 -20.63
C TYR A 280 19.75 6.38 -20.00
N PHE A 281 18.79 6.05 -20.85
CA PHE A 281 17.47 5.61 -20.39
C PHE A 281 17.17 4.18 -20.86
N LEU A 282 16.58 3.40 -20.00
CA LEU A 282 15.79 2.23 -20.36
C LEU A 282 14.52 2.70 -21.07
N ASP A 283 14.04 1.91 -22.04
CA ASP A 283 12.80 2.23 -22.75
C ASP A 283 11.59 1.95 -21.86
N PRO A 284 10.80 2.97 -21.47
CA PRO A 284 9.61 2.73 -20.64
C PRO A 284 8.55 1.85 -21.31
N THR A 285 8.62 1.67 -22.64
CA THR A 285 7.70 0.80 -23.40
C THR A 285 8.18 -0.66 -23.43
N ASP A 286 9.44 -0.92 -23.05
CA ASP A 286 9.99 -2.27 -23.01
C ASP A 286 9.54 -3.02 -21.76
N PRO A 287 8.96 -4.23 -21.88
CA PRO A 287 8.44 -4.98 -20.74
C PRO A 287 9.54 -5.48 -19.79
N ASP A 288 10.76 -5.77 -20.26
CA ASP A 288 11.86 -6.24 -19.42
C ASP A 288 12.44 -5.07 -18.60
N ALA A 289 12.51 -3.86 -19.20
CA ALA A 289 12.87 -2.63 -18.48
C ALA A 289 11.89 -2.32 -17.34
N ARG A 290 10.58 -2.46 -17.60
CA ARG A 290 9.54 -2.29 -16.57
C ARG A 290 9.66 -3.35 -15.48
N SER A 291 9.78 -4.63 -15.87
CA SER A 291 9.90 -5.76 -14.94
C SER A 291 11.11 -5.63 -14.03
N TYR A 292 12.22 -5.05 -14.51
CA TYR A 292 13.41 -4.77 -13.70
C TYR A 292 13.09 -3.79 -12.56
N GLY A 293 12.49 -2.64 -12.88
CA GLY A 293 12.10 -1.65 -11.86
C GLY A 293 11.08 -2.18 -10.86
N LEU A 294 10.05 -2.90 -11.34
CA LEU A 294 9.02 -3.51 -10.49
C LEU A 294 9.58 -4.63 -9.61
N GLY A 295 10.50 -5.43 -10.14
CA GLY A 295 11.14 -6.50 -9.37
C GLY A 295 11.98 -5.96 -8.20
N LEU A 296 12.75 -4.90 -8.42
CA LEU A 296 13.46 -4.20 -7.33
C LEU A 296 12.48 -3.63 -6.30
N ALA A 297 11.36 -3.04 -6.76
CA ALA A 297 10.35 -2.50 -5.86
C ALA A 297 9.72 -3.57 -4.95
N MET A 298 9.42 -4.74 -5.50
CA MET A 298 8.93 -5.87 -4.71
C MET A 298 9.96 -6.34 -3.67
N GLU A 299 11.22 -6.47 -4.09
CA GLU A 299 12.32 -6.91 -3.23
C GLU A 299 12.48 -5.99 -2.02
N VAL A 300 12.46 -4.66 -2.20
CA VAL A 300 12.63 -3.72 -1.08
C VAL A 300 11.41 -3.66 -0.15
N CYS A 301 10.21 -3.86 -0.68
CA CYS A 301 9.01 -4.00 0.16
C CYS A 301 9.07 -5.28 1.03
N GLU A 302 9.60 -6.40 0.51
CA GLU A 302 9.84 -7.62 1.30
C GLU A 302 10.89 -7.39 2.40
N MET A 303 11.81 -6.46 2.19
CA MET A 303 12.83 -6.06 3.18
C MET A 303 12.32 -5.07 4.24
N GLY A 304 11.06 -4.61 4.16
CA GLY A 304 10.42 -3.80 5.19
C GLY A 304 10.42 -2.29 4.94
N VAL A 305 10.57 -1.85 3.68
CA VAL A 305 10.36 -0.45 3.29
C VAL A 305 8.86 -0.14 3.30
N ASP A 306 8.45 0.99 3.88
CA ASP A 306 7.04 1.39 3.98
C ASP A 306 6.48 1.93 2.66
N GLU A 307 7.33 2.62 1.88
CA GLU A 307 6.96 3.27 0.63
C GLU A 307 8.06 3.15 -0.42
N VAL A 308 7.71 2.80 -1.63
CA VAL A 308 8.59 2.91 -2.80
C VAL A 308 8.26 4.19 -3.56
N GLN A 309 9.23 5.10 -3.60
CA GLN A 309 9.16 6.36 -4.34
C GLN A 309 9.87 6.20 -5.67
N PHE A 310 9.11 6.13 -6.76
CA PHE A 310 9.66 6.01 -8.12
C PHE A 310 10.09 7.37 -8.66
N ASP A 311 11.39 7.54 -8.88
CA ASP A 311 11.94 8.69 -9.59
C ASP A 311 12.35 8.31 -11.02
N TYR A 312 12.50 9.31 -11.88
CA TYR A 312 12.69 9.12 -13.32
C TYR A 312 11.68 8.16 -13.95
N VAL A 313 10.48 8.09 -13.38
CA VAL A 313 9.33 7.37 -13.94
C VAL A 313 8.74 8.19 -15.08
N ARG A 314 9.54 8.30 -16.16
CA ARG A 314 9.29 9.19 -17.28
C ARG A 314 10.12 8.84 -18.51
N PHE A 315 9.70 9.34 -19.66
CA PHE A 315 10.51 9.36 -20.86
C PHE A 315 11.65 10.41 -20.75
N PRO A 316 12.75 10.29 -21.53
CA PRO A 316 13.76 11.32 -21.61
C PRO A 316 13.15 12.67 -22.00
N ASP A 317 13.50 13.75 -21.30
CA ASP A 317 13.03 15.11 -21.56
C ASP A 317 13.61 15.70 -22.86
N LYS A 318 14.77 15.25 -23.28
CA LYS A 318 15.41 15.63 -24.54
C LYS A 318 15.51 14.43 -25.45
N ARG A 319 14.99 14.58 -26.65
CA ARG A 319 14.99 13.57 -27.71
C ARG A 319 15.39 14.22 -29.03
N THR A 320 15.97 13.44 -29.92
CA THR A 320 16.25 13.78 -31.30
C THR A 320 15.30 13.06 -32.25
N GLU A 321 15.32 13.40 -33.54
CA GLU A 321 14.55 12.68 -34.56
C GLU A 321 15.00 11.21 -34.72
N THR A 322 16.21 10.87 -34.27
CA THR A 322 16.73 9.51 -34.29
C THR A 322 16.46 8.69 -33.05
N THR A 323 15.94 9.32 -31.98
CA THR A 323 15.56 8.61 -30.74
C THR A 323 14.37 7.69 -31.00
N THR A 324 14.53 6.41 -30.71
CA THR A 324 13.50 5.40 -30.95
C THR A 324 13.08 4.66 -29.66
N PHE A 325 11.83 4.28 -29.64
CA PHE A 325 11.19 3.49 -28.59
C PHE A 325 10.40 2.35 -29.24
N ASP A 326 10.43 1.17 -28.66
CA ASP A 326 9.77 -0.01 -29.22
C ASP A 326 8.26 0.19 -29.38
N GLY A 327 7.61 0.77 -28.36
CA GLY A 327 6.18 1.07 -28.37
C GLY A 327 5.81 2.41 -29.04
N GLY A 328 6.80 3.18 -29.54
CA GLY A 328 6.60 4.54 -30.06
C GLY A 328 6.55 5.61 -28.97
N VAL A 329 6.30 6.88 -29.35
CA VAL A 329 6.48 8.05 -28.47
C VAL A 329 5.40 9.13 -28.66
N SER A 330 4.19 8.76 -29.10
CA SER A 330 3.06 9.70 -29.12
C SER A 330 2.71 10.17 -27.69
N LEU A 331 1.98 11.28 -27.58
CA LEU A 331 1.47 11.74 -26.27
C LEU A 331 0.71 10.62 -25.54
N GLU A 332 -0.22 9.96 -26.25
CA GLU A 332 -1.00 8.86 -25.71
C GLU A 332 -0.13 7.68 -25.25
N THR A 333 0.87 7.28 -26.09
CA THR A 333 1.80 6.21 -25.73
C THR A 333 2.59 6.56 -24.49
N ARG A 334 3.19 7.78 -24.43
CA ARG A 334 3.99 8.18 -23.27
C ARG A 334 3.17 8.15 -21.99
N THR A 335 1.98 8.77 -22.01
CA THR A 335 1.14 8.86 -20.82
C THR A 335 0.65 7.48 -20.38
N SER A 336 0.06 6.69 -21.32
CA SER A 336 -0.43 5.36 -20.97
C SER A 336 0.67 4.40 -20.51
N THR A 337 1.90 4.55 -21.01
CA THR A 337 3.05 3.74 -20.59
C THR A 337 3.43 4.04 -19.13
N ILE A 338 3.56 5.32 -18.77
CA ILE A 338 3.93 5.71 -17.40
C ILE A 338 2.81 5.36 -16.42
N ILE A 339 1.56 5.64 -16.77
CA ILE A 339 0.42 5.29 -15.92
C ILE A 339 0.29 3.77 -15.77
N GLY A 340 0.42 3.00 -16.85
CA GLY A 340 0.37 1.55 -16.77
C GLY A 340 1.52 0.94 -15.93
N PHE A 341 2.71 1.56 -15.91
CA PHE A 341 3.78 1.16 -14.99
C PHE A 341 3.39 1.39 -13.52
N LEU A 342 2.82 2.57 -13.21
CA LEU A 342 2.38 2.90 -11.85
C LEU A 342 1.20 2.04 -11.40
N GLU A 343 0.25 1.73 -12.29
CA GLU A 343 -0.85 0.80 -12.02
C GLU A 343 -0.34 -0.62 -11.69
N GLU A 344 0.65 -1.12 -12.44
CA GLU A 344 1.31 -2.40 -12.16
C GLU A 344 2.02 -2.37 -10.80
N ALA A 345 2.73 -1.27 -10.48
CA ALA A 345 3.39 -1.10 -9.19
C ALA A 345 2.37 -1.16 -8.03
N VAL A 346 1.28 -0.41 -8.12
CA VAL A 346 0.19 -0.43 -7.12
C VAL A 346 -0.37 -1.85 -6.96
N ALA A 347 -0.65 -2.54 -8.06
CA ALA A 347 -1.20 -3.90 -8.02
C ALA A 347 -0.26 -4.93 -7.36
N LEU A 348 1.06 -4.75 -7.51
CA LEU A 348 2.08 -5.64 -6.94
C LEU A 348 2.41 -5.30 -5.48
N LEU A 349 2.51 -4.01 -5.13
CA LEU A 349 3.04 -3.59 -3.83
C LEU A 349 1.96 -3.45 -2.74
N HIS A 350 0.71 -3.09 -3.08
CA HIS A 350 -0.37 -2.99 -2.10
C HIS A 350 -0.64 -4.28 -1.33
N PRO A 351 -0.64 -5.49 -1.94
CA PRO A 351 -0.77 -6.74 -1.20
C PRO A 351 0.35 -6.98 -0.17
N MET A 352 1.50 -6.31 -0.34
CA MET A 352 2.65 -6.37 0.56
C MET A 352 2.57 -5.31 1.67
N GLY A 353 1.60 -4.39 1.59
CA GLY A 353 1.43 -3.28 2.54
C GLY A 353 2.27 -2.04 2.21
N CYS A 354 2.99 -2.03 1.10
CA CYS A 354 3.91 -0.98 0.69
C CYS A 354 3.18 0.11 -0.11
N ALA A 355 3.44 1.37 0.19
CA ALA A 355 2.90 2.49 -0.56
C ALA A 355 3.67 2.73 -1.87
N VAL A 356 2.98 3.31 -2.85
CA VAL A 356 3.55 3.69 -4.15
C VAL A 356 3.56 5.20 -4.26
N GLY A 357 4.76 5.77 -4.32
CA GLY A 357 5.00 7.19 -4.59
C GLY A 357 5.58 7.42 -6.00
N ALA A 358 5.37 8.60 -6.55
CA ALA A 358 5.98 9.01 -7.81
C ALA A 358 6.50 10.43 -7.76
N ASP A 359 7.76 10.60 -8.16
CA ASP A 359 8.39 11.91 -8.38
C ASP A 359 7.98 12.45 -9.74
N VAL A 360 7.41 13.64 -9.74
CA VAL A 360 6.99 14.31 -10.96
C VAL A 360 7.62 15.68 -11.08
N PHE A 361 7.88 16.13 -12.30
CA PHE A 361 8.39 17.46 -12.50
C PHE A 361 7.42 18.52 -11.95
N GLY A 362 7.95 19.49 -11.19
CA GLY A 362 7.14 20.50 -10.53
C GLY A 362 6.26 21.32 -11.48
N PHE A 363 6.64 21.50 -12.75
CA PHE A 363 5.82 22.19 -13.73
C PHE A 363 4.51 21.47 -14.06
N THR A 364 4.41 20.16 -13.80
CA THR A 364 3.22 19.36 -14.08
C THR A 364 2.01 19.79 -13.25
N THR A 365 2.25 20.39 -12.07
CA THR A 365 1.19 20.92 -11.22
C THR A 365 0.51 22.14 -11.80
N ALA A 366 1.20 22.92 -12.67
CA ALA A 366 0.68 24.17 -13.22
C ALA A 366 -0.47 23.93 -14.20
N ALA A 367 -1.48 24.79 -14.15
CA ALA A 367 -2.65 24.70 -15.02
C ALA A 367 -2.28 24.87 -16.50
N GLY A 368 -2.92 24.05 -17.36
CA GLY A 368 -2.73 24.10 -18.81
C GLY A 368 -1.47 23.43 -19.33
N THR A 369 -0.71 22.74 -18.49
CA THR A 369 0.41 21.90 -18.91
C THR A 369 -0.08 20.58 -19.51
N ASP A 370 0.65 20.07 -20.48
CA ASP A 370 0.53 18.70 -20.97
C ASP A 370 1.52 17.77 -20.24
N ASP A 371 1.94 16.67 -20.88
CA ASP A 371 2.92 15.74 -20.31
C ASP A 371 4.38 16.25 -20.37
N GLY A 372 4.63 17.46 -20.82
CA GLY A 372 5.97 18.02 -21.03
C GLY A 372 6.86 17.20 -21.96
N GLY A 373 6.27 16.28 -22.73
CA GLY A 373 6.99 15.32 -23.56
C GLY A 373 7.57 14.13 -22.79
N ILE A 374 7.28 13.96 -21.51
CA ILE A 374 7.90 12.96 -20.63
C ILE A 374 6.92 11.88 -20.12
N GLY A 375 5.65 12.01 -20.43
CA GLY A 375 4.61 11.04 -20.03
C GLY A 375 4.00 11.31 -18.66
N GLN A 376 4.42 12.36 -17.95
CA GLN A 376 3.88 12.70 -16.64
C GLN A 376 2.74 13.73 -16.79
N ARG A 377 1.52 13.33 -16.47
CA ARG A 377 0.37 14.21 -16.34
C ARG A 377 -0.15 14.16 -14.92
N TRP A 378 -0.23 15.32 -14.28
CA TRP A 378 -0.56 15.43 -12.86
C TRP A 378 -1.85 14.71 -12.48
N GLU A 379 -2.94 14.96 -13.23
CA GLU A 379 -4.24 14.34 -12.96
C GLU A 379 -4.22 12.82 -13.12
N GLU A 380 -3.45 12.30 -14.08
CA GLU A 380 -3.37 10.87 -14.34
C GLU A 380 -2.49 10.18 -13.30
N VAL A 381 -1.35 10.77 -12.93
CA VAL A 381 -0.48 10.23 -11.87
C VAL A 381 -1.21 10.23 -10.53
N THR A 382 -1.83 11.37 -10.15
CA THR A 382 -2.59 11.47 -8.89
C THR A 382 -3.83 10.58 -8.86
N GLY A 383 -4.28 10.10 -10.01
CA GLY A 383 -5.34 9.10 -10.13
C GLY A 383 -4.91 7.67 -9.78
N VAL A 384 -3.61 7.39 -9.68
CA VAL A 384 -3.08 6.03 -9.51
C VAL A 384 -2.29 5.86 -8.22
N VAL A 385 -1.31 6.73 -7.95
CA VAL A 385 -0.36 6.56 -6.83
C VAL A 385 -0.96 6.89 -5.46
N ASP A 386 -0.33 6.42 -4.39
CA ASP A 386 -0.67 6.79 -3.01
C ASP A 386 -0.08 8.14 -2.64
N VAL A 387 1.13 8.42 -3.13
CA VAL A 387 1.87 9.66 -2.87
C VAL A 387 2.32 10.29 -4.19
N ALA A 388 1.94 11.53 -4.44
CA ALA A 388 2.40 12.32 -5.57
C ALA A 388 3.38 13.38 -5.08
N SER A 389 4.63 13.34 -5.57
CA SER A 389 5.71 14.18 -5.09
C SER A 389 6.24 15.13 -6.18
N PRO A 390 5.64 16.33 -6.29
CA PRO A 390 6.12 17.31 -7.26
C PRO A 390 7.48 17.88 -6.81
N MET A 391 8.44 17.89 -7.74
CA MET A 391 9.78 18.46 -7.53
C MET A 391 9.73 19.99 -7.68
N VAL A 392 9.36 20.70 -6.61
CA VAL A 392 9.21 22.15 -6.63
C VAL A 392 10.53 22.80 -6.24
N TYR A 393 11.46 22.85 -7.18
CA TYR A 393 12.75 23.51 -7.00
C TYR A 393 12.74 24.89 -7.70
N PRO A 394 12.61 26.01 -6.98
CA PRO A 394 12.46 27.32 -7.59
C PRO A 394 13.57 27.67 -8.58
N SER A 395 14.80 27.21 -8.38
CA SER A 395 15.93 27.41 -9.30
C SER A 395 15.77 26.70 -10.64
N HIS A 396 14.88 25.72 -10.76
CA HIS A 396 14.66 24.96 -12.01
C HIS A 396 13.54 25.56 -12.89
N TYR A 397 12.84 26.59 -12.40
CA TYR A 397 11.80 27.26 -13.17
C TYR A 397 12.37 28.40 -14.01
N SER A 398 11.86 28.57 -15.21
CA SER A 398 12.33 29.60 -16.15
C SER A 398 11.88 31.00 -15.70
N THR A 399 12.65 32.02 -16.10
CA THR A 399 12.26 33.42 -16.00
C THR A 399 10.83 33.67 -16.46
N GLY A 400 10.07 34.41 -15.68
CA GLY A 400 8.68 34.75 -15.94
C GLY A 400 7.67 33.73 -15.41
N TRP A 401 8.11 32.58 -14.86
CA TRP A 401 7.21 31.59 -14.29
C TRP A 401 6.46 32.19 -13.10
N TYR A 402 5.14 32.02 -13.05
CA TYR A 402 4.23 32.66 -12.08
C TYR A 402 4.38 34.20 -11.99
N GLY A 403 4.98 34.82 -13.00
CA GLY A 403 5.20 36.29 -13.07
C GLY A 403 6.48 36.76 -12.37
N PHE A 404 7.35 35.85 -11.90
CA PHE A 404 8.62 36.19 -11.27
C PHE A 404 9.76 36.33 -12.31
N ASP A 405 10.47 37.42 -12.28
CA ASP A 405 11.65 37.61 -13.14
C ASP A 405 12.75 36.58 -12.87
N ASN A 406 12.93 36.23 -11.59
CA ASN A 406 13.80 35.15 -11.16
C ASN A 406 13.06 34.30 -10.11
N PRO A 407 12.46 33.16 -10.49
CA PRO A 407 11.76 32.28 -9.54
C PRO A 407 12.60 31.85 -8.33
N ASN A 408 13.93 31.70 -8.51
CA ASN A 408 14.84 31.30 -7.43
C ASN A 408 14.92 32.30 -6.27
N ASP A 409 14.58 33.57 -6.51
CA ASP A 409 14.54 34.57 -5.44
C ASP A 409 13.26 34.56 -4.62
N HIS A 410 12.30 33.68 -4.95
CA HIS A 410 10.96 33.63 -4.37
C HIS A 410 10.56 32.22 -3.93
N PRO A 411 11.35 31.55 -3.02
CA PRO A 411 11.11 30.15 -2.66
C PRO A 411 9.69 29.87 -2.14
N GLY A 412 9.22 30.61 -1.14
CA GLY A 412 7.88 30.43 -0.58
C GLY A 412 6.76 30.65 -1.60
N PRO A 413 6.70 31.81 -2.30
CA PRO A 413 5.69 32.06 -3.34
C PRO A 413 5.69 31.02 -4.49
N MET A 414 6.83 30.48 -4.87
CA MET A 414 6.92 29.44 -5.90
C MET A 414 6.28 28.14 -5.43
N VAL A 415 6.63 27.70 -4.20
CA VAL A 415 6.03 26.50 -3.59
C VAL A 415 4.52 26.71 -3.41
N THR A 416 4.08 27.86 -2.88
CA THR A 416 2.66 28.19 -2.71
C THR A 416 1.89 28.00 -4.03
N ARG A 417 2.35 28.62 -5.13
CA ARG A 417 1.66 28.54 -6.42
C ARG A 417 1.62 27.12 -6.99
N ALA A 418 2.72 26.39 -6.88
CA ALA A 418 2.80 25.02 -7.38
C ALA A 418 1.82 24.10 -6.62
N LEU A 419 1.71 24.28 -5.30
CA LEU A 419 0.79 23.48 -4.47
C LEU A 419 -0.67 23.92 -4.67
N GLU A 420 -0.97 25.23 -4.76
CA GLU A 420 -2.32 25.71 -5.09
C GLU A 420 -2.82 25.08 -6.40
N ASP A 421 -2.06 25.22 -7.48
CA ASP A 421 -2.42 24.68 -8.80
C ASP A 421 -2.56 23.15 -8.77
N GLY A 422 -1.64 22.46 -8.07
CA GLY A 422 -1.67 20.99 -7.94
C GLY A 422 -2.90 20.50 -7.18
N MET A 423 -3.25 21.13 -6.08
CA MET A 423 -4.41 20.74 -5.27
C MET A 423 -5.74 20.94 -5.98
N GLU A 424 -5.88 21.98 -6.80
CA GLU A 424 -7.10 22.21 -7.62
C GLU A 424 -7.31 21.15 -8.70
N ARG A 425 -6.26 20.38 -9.04
CA ARG A 425 -6.25 19.42 -10.15
C ARG A 425 -6.11 17.98 -9.72
N LEU A 426 -6.31 17.65 -8.44
CA LEU A 426 -6.27 16.28 -7.96
C LEU A 426 -7.43 15.46 -8.53
N SER A 427 -7.13 14.24 -9.00
CA SER A 427 -8.13 13.30 -9.52
C SER A 427 -8.85 12.54 -8.42
N ARG A 428 -8.17 12.30 -7.29
CA ARG A 428 -8.71 11.59 -6.13
C ARG A 428 -8.02 12.05 -4.85
N ASN A 429 -8.42 11.48 -3.72
CA ASN A 429 -7.75 11.68 -2.44
C ASN A 429 -6.40 10.93 -2.45
N VAL A 430 -5.31 11.66 -2.71
CA VAL A 430 -3.93 11.22 -2.80
C VAL A 430 -3.08 12.06 -1.84
N VAL A 431 -2.04 11.48 -1.25
CA VAL A 431 -1.09 12.24 -0.44
C VAL A 431 -0.21 13.07 -1.37
N VAL A 432 -0.20 14.40 -1.21
CA VAL A 432 0.75 15.27 -1.90
C VAL A 432 1.90 15.57 -0.95
N ARG A 433 3.12 15.26 -1.37
CA ARG A 433 4.35 15.47 -0.59
C ARG A 433 5.41 16.08 -1.49
N PRO A 434 5.56 17.42 -1.50
CA PRO A 434 6.51 18.07 -2.39
C PRO A 434 7.96 17.79 -2.01
N TRP A 435 8.80 17.66 -3.02
CA TRP A 435 10.23 17.86 -2.88
C TRP A 435 10.54 19.34 -2.83
N LEU A 436 11.29 19.76 -1.81
CA LEU A 436 11.70 21.12 -1.57
C LEU A 436 13.21 21.28 -1.79
N GLN A 437 13.62 22.44 -2.26
CA GLN A 437 15.00 22.73 -2.60
C GLN A 437 15.83 22.96 -1.33
N ASP A 438 16.78 22.06 -1.05
CA ASP A 438 17.78 22.19 0.03
C ASP A 438 19.20 22.30 -0.54
N PHE A 439 19.37 23.16 -1.52
CA PHE A 439 20.66 23.50 -2.14
C PHE A 439 20.66 24.95 -2.62
N GLY A 440 21.78 25.65 -2.40
CA GLY A 440 21.93 27.02 -2.84
C GLY A 440 21.04 28.04 -2.12
N TYR A 441 20.43 27.64 -1.01
CA TYR A 441 19.55 28.45 -0.16
C TYR A 441 20.13 28.63 1.26
N THR A 442 19.68 29.68 1.95
CA THR A 442 19.93 29.84 3.39
C THR A 442 18.94 29.01 4.20
N PRO A 443 19.24 28.73 5.48
CA PRO A 443 18.28 28.04 6.37
C PRO A 443 16.90 28.69 6.39
N GLU A 444 16.82 30.02 6.37
CA GLU A 444 15.55 30.74 6.38
C GLU A 444 14.75 30.53 5.08
N GLN A 445 15.46 30.40 3.93
CA GLN A 445 14.82 30.15 2.64
C GLN A 445 14.31 28.70 2.55
N VAL A 446 15.06 27.74 3.10
CA VAL A 446 14.61 26.34 3.20
C VAL A 446 13.42 26.26 4.14
N ARG A 447 13.49 26.86 5.35
CA ARG A 447 12.38 26.89 6.31
C ARG A 447 11.11 27.51 5.71
N THR A 448 11.24 28.59 4.93
CA THR A 448 10.09 29.22 4.26
C THR A 448 9.36 28.26 3.34
N GLN A 449 10.06 27.36 2.64
CA GLN A 449 9.43 26.34 1.79
C GLN A 449 8.70 25.27 2.65
N ILE A 450 9.34 24.84 3.74
CA ILE A 450 8.75 23.88 4.71
C ILE A 450 7.45 24.45 5.27
N GLU A 451 7.48 25.68 5.79
CA GLU A 451 6.29 26.34 6.35
C GLU A 451 5.12 26.44 5.36
N VAL A 452 5.42 26.64 4.08
CA VAL A 452 4.38 26.62 3.04
C VAL A 452 3.75 25.23 2.92
N ALA A 453 4.54 24.15 2.82
CA ALA A 453 3.99 22.81 2.75
C ALA A 453 3.14 22.46 3.98
N GLU A 454 3.59 22.86 5.17
CA GLU A 454 2.88 22.67 6.44
C GLU A 454 1.56 23.47 6.52
N GLN A 455 1.51 24.69 5.94
CA GLN A 455 0.26 25.48 5.84
C GLN A 455 -0.80 24.79 4.99
N PHE A 456 -0.41 23.95 4.02
CA PHE A 456 -1.32 23.08 3.27
C PHE A 456 -1.67 21.78 4.02
N GLY A 457 -1.12 21.53 5.21
CA GLY A 457 -1.28 20.27 5.95
C GLY A 457 -0.53 19.11 5.32
N MET A 458 0.54 19.38 4.57
CA MET A 458 1.33 18.39 3.85
C MET A 458 2.62 18.05 4.59
N GLY A 459 3.09 16.81 4.40
CA GLY A 459 4.49 16.46 4.60
C GLY A 459 5.37 17.04 3.50
N TRP A 460 6.67 16.83 3.62
CA TRP A 460 7.66 17.36 2.68
C TRP A 460 8.93 16.49 2.66
N MET A 461 9.71 16.63 1.60
CA MET A 461 11.02 16.01 1.48
C MET A 461 12.04 17.07 1.05
N LEU A 462 13.17 17.15 1.75
CA LEU A 462 14.28 18.03 1.36
C LEU A 462 15.22 17.33 0.39
N TRP A 463 15.43 17.95 -0.76
CA TRP A 463 16.36 17.47 -1.77
C TRP A 463 17.71 18.17 -1.68
N ASN A 464 18.74 17.37 -1.41
CA ASN A 464 20.15 17.78 -1.58
C ASN A 464 20.90 16.62 -2.26
N ALA A 465 21.60 16.89 -3.35
CA ALA A 465 22.25 15.86 -4.17
C ALA A 465 23.43 15.15 -3.45
N THR A 466 23.91 15.69 -2.35
CA THR A 466 24.99 15.14 -1.53
C THR A 466 24.55 14.81 -0.11
N SER A 467 23.25 14.90 0.17
CA SER A 467 22.67 14.74 1.52
C SER A 467 23.30 15.67 2.58
N ASP A 468 23.78 16.84 2.14
CA ASP A 468 24.25 17.92 3.02
C ASP A 468 23.03 18.74 3.47
N VAL A 469 22.30 18.19 4.45
CA VAL A 469 21.03 18.73 4.93
C VAL A 469 21.22 20.03 5.67
N THR A 470 20.42 21.05 5.36
CA THR A 470 20.40 22.33 6.08
C THR A 470 19.67 22.17 7.42
N VAL A 471 20.34 21.53 8.39
CA VAL A 471 19.76 21.19 9.72
C VAL A 471 19.21 22.40 10.47
N ASP A 472 19.84 23.59 10.29
CA ASP A 472 19.37 24.83 10.93
C ASP A 472 18.01 25.33 10.38
N ALA A 473 17.48 24.72 9.31
CA ALA A 473 16.13 24.98 8.80
C ALA A 473 15.08 24.12 9.47
N LEU A 474 15.48 23.05 10.18
CA LEU A 474 14.57 22.11 10.85
C LEU A 474 14.24 22.62 12.26
N GLU A 475 13.00 22.36 12.69
CA GLU A 475 12.61 22.60 14.08
C GLU A 475 13.25 21.55 14.99
N ARG A 476 13.60 21.95 16.20
CA ARG A 476 14.16 21.05 17.22
C ARG A 476 13.07 20.63 18.18
N GLU A 477 12.97 19.34 18.45
CA GLU A 477 12.12 18.82 19.51
C GLU A 477 12.68 19.11 20.91
#